data_b495ca67ce4e0a9b853f69b0a6762cb6
#
_entry.id   b495ca67ce4e0a9b853f69b0a6762cb6
#
_cell.length_a   1.000
_cell.length_b   1.000
_cell.length_c   1.000
_cell.angle_alpha   90.00
_cell.angle_beta   90.00
_cell.angle_gamma   90.00
#
_symmetry.space_group_name_H-M   'P 1'
#
loop_
_entity.id
_entity.type
_entity.pdbx_description
1 polymer ?
#
loop_
_entity_poly.entity_id
_entity_poly.type
_entity_poly.pdbx_seq_one_letter_code
_entity_poly.pdbx_strand_id
1 'polypeptide(L)'
;MSRMVFATTTLAARVETAEAAVAAEFGRAARARGKDVMLEPIGGTTAVYGGHGEPFNKIAGLGFAAPLDEAALAALEAKYDTRNAEIRVEQATLADPSVAIMLTRRGYQLIGYENVLGLALTAPVVDAMARQMKDDLAGGVEIARIGAGDIPRWIETVTDAFLQPDTFDGPPPTETFARETLLEVYEGFVDTSGIALYLARRSGAIAGGGAARISGELAQLSGAATLPAHRRRGVQSALLRARLVDAAAHGCDLAVVTTEPASKSQQNVQRAGFELLYARAILRRAPRC
;
A
#
# COMPACT_ATOMS: atom_id res chain seq x y z
N MET A 1 -0.80 27.14 -8.14
CA MET A 1 -0.43 26.69 -6.79
C MET A 1 -1.14 25.37 -6.55
N SER A 2 -0.45 24.30 -6.13
CA SER A 2 -1.09 23.06 -5.69
C SER A 2 -1.98 23.37 -4.50
N ARG A 3 -3.20 22.82 -4.48
CA ARG A 3 -4.09 22.94 -3.32
C ARG A 3 -3.53 22.00 -2.24
N MET A 4 -3.12 22.56 -1.12
CA MET A 4 -2.66 21.80 0.04
C MET A 4 -3.77 20.88 0.55
N VAL A 5 -3.45 19.61 0.81
CA VAL A 5 -4.40 18.62 1.35
C VAL A 5 -4.24 18.58 2.87
N PHE A 6 -5.27 19.01 3.59
CA PHE A 6 -5.30 18.89 5.04
C PHE A 6 -5.96 17.57 5.45
N ALA A 7 -5.30 16.87 6.36
CA ALA A 7 -5.88 15.68 6.96
C ALA A 7 -7.11 16.05 7.81
N THR A 8 -8.20 15.30 7.61
CA THR A 8 -9.40 15.33 8.42
C THR A 8 -9.80 13.92 8.79
N THR A 9 -10.59 13.74 9.83
CA THR A 9 -11.12 12.41 10.18
C THR A 9 -11.90 11.79 9.02
N THR A 10 -12.68 12.58 8.26
CA THR A 10 -13.41 12.11 7.09
C THR A 10 -12.47 11.63 5.98
N LEU A 11 -11.40 12.38 5.70
CA LEU A 11 -10.41 11.98 4.71
C LEU A 11 -9.67 10.72 5.15
N ALA A 12 -9.26 10.63 6.42
CA ALA A 12 -8.63 9.44 6.97
C ALA A 12 -9.57 8.22 6.89
N ALA A 13 -10.85 8.37 7.26
CA ALA A 13 -11.84 7.30 7.13
C ALA A 13 -11.96 6.78 5.70
N ARG A 14 -11.97 7.67 4.70
CA ARG A 14 -11.99 7.30 3.26
C ARG A 14 -10.76 6.47 2.87
N VAL A 15 -9.57 6.89 3.29
CA VAL A 15 -8.31 6.20 2.99
C VAL A 15 -8.23 4.86 3.71
N GLU A 16 -8.57 4.82 5.00
CA GLU A 16 -8.52 3.60 5.80
C GLU A 16 -9.56 2.55 5.35
N THR A 17 -10.75 2.99 4.92
CA THR A 17 -11.75 2.10 4.31
C THR A 17 -11.21 1.46 3.02
N ALA A 18 -10.53 2.23 2.18
CA ALA A 18 -9.94 1.70 0.96
C ALA A 18 -8.77 0.73 1.25
N GLU A 19 -7.98 1.00 2.30
CA GLU A 19 -6.90 0.10 2.74
C GLU A 19 -7.46 -1.23 3.28
N ALA A 20 -8.47 -1.18 4.13
CA ALA A 20 -9.15 -2.37 4.63
C ALA A 20 -9.78 -3.19 3.47
N ALA A 21 -10.34 -2.52 2.48
CA ALA A 21 -10.93 -3.18 1.33
C ALA A 21 -9.90 -3.95 0.49
N VAL A 22 -8.71 -3.37 0.25
CA VAL A 22 -7.65 -4.06 -0.52
C VAL A 22 -7.16 -5.31 0.21
N ALA A 23 -6.97 -5.24 1.54
CA ALA A 23 -6.58 -6.40 2.33
C ALA A 23 -7.65 -7.51 2.28
N ALA A 24 -8.92 -7.14 2.42
CA ALA A 24 -10.03 -8.09 2.34
C ALA A 24 -10.17 -8.73 0.95
N GLU A 25 -9.99 -7.97 -0.13
CA GLU A 25 -10.00 -8.48 -1.51
C GLU A 25 -8.84 -9.43 -1.77
N PHE A 26 -7.64 -9.09 -1.33
CA PHE A 26 -6.49 -9.98 -1.37
C PHE A 26 -6.80 -11.32 -0.67
N GLY A 27 -7.37 -11.28 0.54
CA GLY A 27 -7.79 -12.49 1.25
C GLY A 27 -8.82 -13.30 0.47
N ARG A 28 -9.82 -12.65 -0.16
CA ARG A 28 -10.81 -13.36 -1.01
C ARG A 28 -10.15 -14.01 -2.23
N ALA A 29 -9.22 -13.32 -2.89
CA ALA A 29 -8.47 -13.87 -4.02
C ALA A 29 -7.61 -15.08 -3.59
N ALA A 30 -6.92 -14.99 -2.45
CA ALA A 30 -6.15 -16.10 -1.89
C ALA A 30 -7.04 -17.31 -1.56
N ARG A 31 -8.23 -17.09 -0.97
CA ARG A 31 -9.22 -18.15 -0.70
C ARG A 31 -9.73 -18.80 -1.99
N ALA A 32 -9.99 -18.03 -3.04
CA ALA A 32 -10.40 -18.55 -4.34
C ALA A 32 -9.33 -19.45 -4.98
N ARG A 33 -8.04 -19.25 -4.65
CA ARG A 33 -6.93 -20.11 -5.03
C ARG A 33 -6.71 -21.31 -4.09
N GLY A 34 -7.63 -21.56 -3.16
CA GLY A 34 -7.60 -22.71 -2.24
C GLY A 34 -6.73 -22.53 -0.99
N LYS A 35 -6.23 -21.31 -0.69
CA LYS A 35 -5.50 -21.04 0.56
C LYS A 35 -6.43 -21.01 1.76
N ASP A 36 -5.92 -21.43 2.93
CA ASP A 36 -6.64 -21.26 4.21
C ASP A 36 -6.61 -19.79 4.63
N VAL A 37 -7.72 -19.11 4.40
CA VAL A 37 -7.88 -17.70 4.68
C VAL A 37 -9.00 -17.46 5.68
N MET A 38 -8.72 -16.65 6.70
CA MET A 38 -9.73 -16.14 7.61
C MET A 38 -10.02 -14.66 7.27
N LEU A 39 -11.31 -14.34 7.13
CA LEU A 39 -11.83 -12.98 6.95
C LEU A 39 -12.92 -12.79 8.01
N GLU A 40 -12.64 -11.98 9.02
CA GLU A 40 -13.53 -11.78 10.17
C GLU A 40 -13.94 -10.32 10.31
N PRO A 41 -15.24 -10.02 10.36
CA PRO A 41 -15.71 -8.68 10.64
C PRO A 41 -15.31 -8.25 12.06
N ILE A 42 -14.80 -7.02 12.20
CA ILE A 42 -14.41 -6.45 13.49
C ILE A 42 -14.44 -4.92 13.44
N GLY A 43 -15.15 -4.24 14.35
CA GLY A 43 -15.14 -2.78 14.48
C GLY A 43 -15.48 -2.02 13.19
N GLY A 44 -16.38 -2.56 12.34
CA GLY A 44 -16.76 -1.98 11.05
C GLY A 44 -15.75 -2.19 9.91
N THR A 45 -14.72 -3.00 10.12
CA THR A 45 -13.72 -3.40 9.12
C THR A 45 -13.58 -4.94 9.05
N THR A 46 -12.52 -5.44 8.44
CA THR A 46 -12.25 -6.88 8.30
C THR A 46 -10.83 -7.19 8.76
N ALA A 47 -10.70 -8.15 9.68
CA ALA A 47 -9.43 -8.77 10.00
C ALA A 47 -9.11 -9.84 8.96
N VAL A 48 -7.88 -9.81 8.44
CA VAL A 48 -7.43 -10.71 7.37
C VAL A 48 -6.28 -11.57 7.88
N TYR A 49 -6.40 -12.89 7.66
CA TYR A 49 -5.31 -13.84 7.79
C TYR A 49 -5.27 -14.71 6.53
N GLY A 50 -4.18 -14.73 5.82
CA GLY A 50 -3.97 -15.49 4.57
C GLY A 50 -2.85 -16.51 4.63
N GLY A 51 -2.32 -16.79 5.85
CA GLY A 51 -1.20 -17.70 6.07
C GLY A 51 -0.07 -17.04 6.86
N HIS A 52 0.91 -17.83 7.29
CA HIS A 52 2.06 -17.30 8.01
C HIS A 52 2.93 -16.42 7.11
N GLY A 53 3.35 -15.24 7.61
CA GLY A 53 4.25 -14.33 6.91
C GLY A 53 3.61 -13.52 5.76
N GLU A 54 2.29 -13.61 5.56
CA GLU A 54 1.59 -12.84 4.53
C GLU A 54 1.49 -11.35 4.90
N PRO A 55 1.96 -10.42 4.04
CA PRO A 55 1.93 -8.98 4.33
C PRO A 55 0.54 -8.38 4.52
N PHE A 56 -0.50 -9.03 3.97
CA PHE A 56 -1.89 -8.63 4.15
C PHE A 56 -2.57 -9.23 5.38
N ASN A 57 -1.83 -9.94 6.25
CA ASN A 57 -2.31 -10.36 7.57
C ASN A 57 -2.43 -9.15 8.49
N LYS A 58 -3.49 -8.38 8.34
CA LYS A 58 -3.65 -7.13 9.08
C LYS A 58 -5.11 -6.76 9.32
N ILE A 59 -5.29 -5.84 10.23
CA ILE A 59 -6.54 -5.13 10.48
C ILE A 59 -6.25 -3.65 10.25
N ALA A 60 -6.84 -3.08 9.22
CA ALA A 60 -6.81 -1.64 8.94
C ALA A 60 -8.20 -1.03 9.10
N GLY A 61 -8.28 0.28 9.37
CA GLY A 61 -9.55 1.02 9.41
C GLY A 61 -10.35 0.91 10.71
N LEU A 62 -9.79 0.36 11.78
CA LEU A 62 -10.44 0.39 13.10
C LEU A 62 -10.63 1.82 13.61
N GLY A 63 -11.78 2.05 14.29
CA GLY A 63 -12.08 3.32 14.95
C GLY A 63 -12.62 4.42 14.02
N PHE A 64 -13.11 4.07 12.82
CA PHE A 64 -13.79 5.00 11.92
C PHE A 64 -15.27 4.65 11.69
N ALA A 65 -15.58 3.40 11.34
CA ALA A 65 -16.92 3.01 10.94
C ALA A 65 -17.81 2.57 12.11
N ALA A 66 -17.22 1.90 13.11
CA ALA A 66 -17.94 1.44 14.29
C ALA A 66 -16.99 1.34 15.50
N PRO A 67 -17.51 1.39 16.73
CA PRO A 67 -16.74 1.13 17.94
C PRO A 67 -16.14 -0.29 17.90
N LEU A 68 -14.96 -0.46 18.48
CA LEU A 68 -14.36 -1.77 18.70
C LEU A 68 -14.93 -2.38 19.97
N ASP A 69 -15.64 -3.51 19.83
CA ASP A 69 -16.16 -4.27 20.95
C ASP A 69 -15.09 -5.20 21.53
N GLU A 70 -14.92 -5.20 22.85
CA GLU A 70 -13.87 -5.97 23.54
C GLU A 70 -14.11 -7.47 23.46
N ALA A 71 -15.35 -7.93 23.54
CA ALA A 71 -15.68 -9.36 23.43
C ALA A 71 -15.46 -9.86 22.01
N ALA A 72 -15.80 -9.07 21.00
CA ALA A 72 -15.51 -9.38 19.60
C ALA A 72 -14.00 -9.45 19.33
N LEU A 73 -13.21 -8.53 19.91
CA LEU A 73 -11.76 -8.57 19.81
C LEU A 73 -11.19 -9.83 20.50
N ALA A 74 -11.68 -10.19 21.67
CA ALA A 74 -11.26 -11.41 22.37
C ALA A 74 -11.58 -12.69 21.56
N ALA A 75 -12.75 -12.76 20.95
CA ALA A 75 -13.13 -13.87 20.08
C ALA A 75 -12.24 -13.95 18.83
N LEU A 76 -11.88 -12.81 18.23
CA LEU A 76 -10.94 -12.75 17.11
C LEU A 76 -9.55 -13.23 17.52
N GLU A 77 -9.04 -12.76 18.66
CA GLU A 77 -7.74 -13.17 19.21
C GLU A 77 -7.66 -14.68 19.39
N ALA A 78 -8.70 -15.31 19.93
CA ALA A 78 -8.77 -16.76 20.09
C ALA A 78 -8.67 -17.51 18.75
N LYS A 79 -9.26 -16.97 17.67
CA LYS A 79 -9.14 -17.55 16.32
C LYS A 79 -7.72 -17.47 15.77
N TYR A 80 -6.98 -16.41 16.06
CA TYR A 80 -5.57 -16.28 15.69
C TYR A 80 -4.68 -17.18 16.55
N ASP A 81 -4.97 -17.28 17.86
CA ASP A 81 -4.24 -18.18 18.78
C ASP A 81 -4.33 -19.65 18.32
N THR A 82 -5.53 -20.13 17.90
CA THR A 82 -5.69 -21.50 17.37
C THR A 82 -4.90 -21.76 16.08
N ARG A 83 -4.49 -20.74 15.36
CA ARG A 83 -3.65 -20.80 14.17
C ARG A 83 -2.16 -20.58 14.47
N ASN A 84 -1.81 -20.36 15.72
CA ASN A 84 -0.48 -19.93 16.14
C ASN A 84 -0.01 -18.71 15.31
N ALA A 85 -0.91 -17.75 15.06
CA ALA A 85 -0.69 -16.60 14.21
C ALA A 85 -0.67 -15.29 15.00
N GLU A 86 0.20 -14.37 14.61
CA GLU A 86 0.19 -13.01 15.17
C GLU A 86 -0.97 -12.20 14.59
N ILE A 87 -1.44 -11.22 15.37
CA ILE A 87 -2.39 -10.20 14.91
C ILE A 87 -1.63 -8.90 14.72
N ARG A 88 -1.78 -8.29 13.56
CA ARG A 88 -1.26 -6.98 13.25
C ARG A 88 -2.40 -5.99 13.05
N VAL A 89 -2.27 -4.81 13.64
CA VAL A 89 -3.23 -3.70 13.50
C VAL A 89 -2.50 -2.47 13.02
N GLU A 90 -2.97 -1.90 11.92
CA GLU A 90 -2.54 -0.60 11.42
C GLU A 90 -3.47 0.48 11.99
N GLN A 91 -3.05 1.09 13.09
CA GLN A 91 -3.86 2.07 13.82
C GLN A 91 -3.55 3.49 13.33
N ALA A 92 -4.47 4.10 12.61
CA ALA A 92 -4.35 5.48 12.17
C ALA A 92 -4.40 6.45 13.37
N THR A 93 -3.58 7.51 13.35
CA THR A 93 -3.54 8.53 14.41
C THR A 93 -4.80 9.39 14.49
N LEU A 94 -5.64 9.37 13.46
CA LEU A 94 -6.93 10.09 13.38
C LEU A 94 -8.14 9.20 13.69
N ALA A 95 -7.95 7.93 14.01
CA ALA A 95 -9.00 7.02 14.46
C ALA A 95 -9.41 7.29 15.91
N ASP A 96 -10.54 6.72 16.34
CA ASP A 96 -11.00 6.78 17.72
C ASP A 96 -9.89 6.30 18.68
N PRO A 97 -9.41 7.15 19.63
CA PRO A 97 -8.33 6.80 20.52
C PRO A 97 -8.65 5.63 21.48
N SER A 98 -9.93 5.32 21.71
CA SER A 98 -10.34 4.17 22.53
C SER A 98 -9.82 2.84 21.97
N VAL A 99 -9.64 2.74 20.63
CA VAL A 99 -9.08 1.57 19.98
C VAL A 99 -7.63 1.34 20.42
N ALA A 100 -6.78 2.36 20.31
CA ALA A 100 -5.38 2.26 20.72
C ALA A 100 -5.24 1.92 22.23
N ILE A 101 -6.09 2.52 23.08
CA ILE A 101 -6.13 2.24 24.51
C ILE A 101 -6.51 0.76 24.76
N MET A 102 -7.53 0.25 24.09
CA MET A 102 -7.96 -1.15 24.20
C MET A 102 -6.85 -2.10 23.75
N LEU A 103 -6.27 -1.89 22.58
CA LEU A 103 -5.18 -2.73 22.05
C LEU A 103 -3.99 -2.78 23.04
N THR A 104 -3.59 -1.61 23.58
CA THR A 104 -2.50 -1.53 24.57
C THR A 104 -2.81 -2.32 25.84
N ARG A 105 -4.03 -2.19 26.40
CA ARG A 105 -4.47 -2.96 27.57
C ARG A 105 -4.46 -4.47 27.32
N ARG A 106 -4.71 -4.90 26.11
CA ARG A 106 -4.71 -6.32 25.71
C ARG A 106 -3.33 -6.86 25.34
N GLY A 107 -2.28 -6.02 25.49
CA GLY A 107 -0.88 -6.44 25.31
C GLY A 107 -0.38 -6.39 23.87
N TYR A 108 -1.05 -5.62 23.00
CA TYR A 108 -0.50 -5.30 21.68
C TYR A 108 0.73 -4.41 21.84
N GLN A 109 1.80 -4.73 21.13
CA GLN A 109 3.07 -4.04 21.18
C GLN A 109 3.25 -3.18 19.94
N LEU A 110 3.68 -1.94 20.11
CA LEU A 110 4.09 -1.08 19.02
C LEU A 110 5.40 -1.61 18.41
N ILE A 111 5.38 -1.90 17.10
CA ILE A 111 6.54 -2.45 16.38
C ILE A 111 7.06 -1.53 15.28
N GLY A 112 6.31 -0.51 14.88
CA GLY A 112 6.71 0.41 13.83
C GLY A 112 5.68 1.48 13.55
N TYR A 113 5.99 2.29 12.56
CA TYR A 113 5.12 3.35 12.05
C TYR A 113 5.10 3.36 10.54
N GLU A 114 3.99 3.83 9.98
CA GLU A 114 3.85 4.18 8.58
C GLU A 114 3.35 5.61 8.44
N ASN A 115 3.79 6.26 7.38
CA ASN A 115 3.29 7.57 6.97
C ASN A 115 2.34 7.41 5.79
N VAL A 116 1.14 7.96 5.90
CA VAL A 116 0.18 8.09 4.81
C VAL A 116 0.33 9.47 4.21
N LEU A 117 0.73 9.52 2.94
CA LEU A 117 0.90 10.77 2.20
C LEU A 117 -0.13 10.86 1.08
N GLY A 118 -0.55 12.09 0.76
CA GLY A 118 -1.56 12.35 -0.26
C GLY A 118 -1.18 13.49 -1.18
N LEU A 119 -1.73 13.44 -2.40
CA LEU A 119 -1.62 14.49 -3.41
C LEU A 119 -2.98 14.72 -4.05
N ALA A 120 -3.48 15.97 -4.00
CA ALA A 120 -4.69 16.34 -4.73
C ALA A 120 -4.42 16.35 -6.24
N LEU A 121 -5.24 15.60 -6.98
CA LEU A 121 -5.15 15.49 -8.44
C LEU A 121 -5.94 16.63 -9.12
N THR A 122 -5.53 17.86 -8.84
CA THR A 122 -6.13 19.04 -9.50
C THR A 122 -5.65 19.17 -10.95
N ALA A 123 -6.45 19.77 -11.81
CA ALA A 123 -6.08 19.97 -13.21
C ALA A 123 -4.68 20.58 -13.42
N PRO A 124 -4.26 21.67 -12.71
CA PRO A 124 -2.91 22.19 -12.84
C PRO A 124 -1.79 21.20 -12.49
N VAL A 125 -2.00 20.36 -11.49
CA VAL A 125 -1.05 19.31 -11.06
C VAL A 125 -0.94 18.25 -12.15
N VAL A 126 -2.08 17.74 -12.62
CA VAL A 126 -2.14 16.70 -13.66
C VAL A 126 -1.54 17.19 -14.97
N ASP A 127 -1.87 18.42 -15.40
CA ASP A 127 -1.31 19.04 -16.62
C ASP A 127 0.22 19.20 -16.55
N ALA A 128 0.75 19.59 -15.39
CA ALA A 128 2.20 19.67 -15.18
C ALA A 128 2.85 18.30 -15.30
N MET A 129 2.26 17.26 -14.73
CA MET A 129 2.75 15.88 -14.82
C MET A 129 2.68 15.34 -16.25
N ALA A 130 1.59 15.60 -16.96
CA ALA A 130 1.43 15.20 -18.36
C ALA A 130 2.48 15.84 -19.28
N ARG A 131 2.88 17.10 -19.03
CA ARG A 131 3.99 17.74 -19.74
C ARG A 131 5.32 17.05 -19.43
N GLN A 132 5.61 16.77 -18.16
CA GLN A 132 6.84 16.08 -17.76
C GLN A 132 6.94 14.66 -18.32
N MET A 133 5.83 13.96 -18.55
CA MET A 133 5.85 12.63 -19.19
C MET A 133 6.39 12.70 -20.63
N LYS A 134 6.21 13.83 -21.36
CA LYS A 134 6.83 14.01 -22.69
C LYS A 134 8.35 14.12 -22.57
N ASP A 135 8.83 14.79 -21.53
CA ASP A 135 10.27 14.92 -21.27
C ASP A 135 10.87 13.58 -20.85
N ASP A 136 10.14 12.76 -20.06
CA ASP A 136 10.56 11.39 -19.70
C ASP A 136 10.74 10.53 -20.94
N LEU A 137 9.77 10.58 -21.86
CA LEU A 137 9.84 9.84 -23.12
C LEU A 137 11.01 10.30 -23.99
N ALA A 138 11.23 11.62 -24.10
CA ALA A 138 12.38 12.19 -24.80
C ALA A 138 13.71 11.77 -24.15
N GLY A 139 13.73 11.59 -22.82
CA GLY A 139 14.85 11.06 -22.04
C GLY A 139 15.02 9.54 -22.12
N GLY A 140 14.21 8.87 -22.94
CA GLY A 140 14.27 7.42 -23.19
C GLY A 140 13.61 6.57 -22.09
N VAL A 141 12.74 7.14 -21.25
CA VAL A 141 11.93 6.41 -20.27
C VAL A 141 10.48 6.33 -20.76
N GLU A 142 10.04 5.14 -21.07
CA GLU A 142 8.68 4.85 -21.53
C GLU A 142 7.91 4.09 -20.44
N ILE A 143 6.68 4.52 -20.17
CA ILE A 143 5.77 3.85 -19.23
C ILE A 143 4.55 3.37 -19.99
N ALA A 144 4.25 2.09 -19.84
CA ALA A 144 3.05 1.47 -20.41
C ALA A 144 2.19 0.88 -19.30
N ARG A 145 0.87 1.13 -19.34
CA ARG A 145 -0.11 0.32 -18.65
C ARG A 145 -0.17 -1.05 -19.35
N ILE A 146 -0.12 -2.13 -18.58
CA ILE A 146 0.00 -3.47 -19.13
C ILE A 146 -1.31 -4.26 -19.05
N GLY A 147 -1.46 -5.23 -19.93
CA GLY A 147 -2.55 -6.21 -19.92
C GLY A 147 -2.10 -7.56 -19.33
N ALA A 148 -3.02 -8.52 -19.34
CA ALA A 148 -2.85 -9.83 -18.73
C ALA A 148 -1.58 -10.57 -19.21
N GLY A 149 -1.19 -10.43 -20.47
CA GLY A 149 -0.01 -11.11 -21.04
C GLY A 149 1.34 -10.69 -20.44
N ASP A 150 1.42 -9.49 -19.86
CA ASP A 150 2.64 -8.98 -19.25
C ASP A 150 2.66 -9.12 -17.72
N ILE A 151 1.59 -9.62 -17.09
CA ILE A 151 1.51 -9.78 -15.63
C ILE A 151 2.67 -10.62 -15.08
N PRO A 152 3.02 -11.79 -15.60
CA PRO A 152 4.14 -12.57 -15.07
C PRO A 152 5.45 -11.79 -15.10
N ARG A 153 5.70 -11.05 -16.17
CA ARG A 153 6.88 -10.20 -16.30
C ARG A 153 6.88 -9.04 -15.31
N TRP A 154 5.72 -8.43 -15.07
CA TRP A 154 5.58 -7.39 -14.07
C TRP A 154 5.91 -7.92 -12.67
N ILE A 155 5.34 -9.07 -12.28
CA ILE A 155 5.58 -9.73 -10.99
C ILE A 155 7.07 -9.98 -10.78
N GLU A 156 7.75 -10.61 -11.74
CA GLU A 156 9.19 -10.86 -11.68
C GLU A 156 9.98 -9.56 -11.53
N THR A 157 9.66 -8.54 -12.32
CA THR A 157 10.38 -7.25 -12.30
C THR A 157 10.27 -6.54 -10.96
N VAL A 158 9.07 -6.47 -10.38
CA VAL A 158 8.87 -5.77 -9.10
C VAL A 158 9.46 -6.58 -7.94
N THR A 159 9.37 -7.91 -7.98
CA THR A 159 9.98 -8.80 -7.00
C THR A 159 11.51 -8.64 -7.00
N ASP A 160 12.15 -8.74 -8.15
CA ASP A 160 13.61 -8.59 -8.27
C ASP A 160 14.10 -7.21 -7.80
N ALA A 161 13.36 -6.16 -8.14
CA ALA A 161 13.70 -4.81 -7.73
C ALA A 161 13.47 -4.57 -6.22
N PHE A 162 12.46 -5.19 -5.64
CA PHE A 162 12.13 -5.08 -4.20
C PHE A 162 13.15 -5.81 -3.34
N LEU A 163 13.62 -6.99 -3.77
CA LEU A 163 14.65 -7.78 -3.06
C LEU A 163 16.02 -7.12 -3.05
N GLN A 164 16.21 -6.06 -3.83
CA GLN A 164 17.45 -5.30 -3.89
C GLN A 164 17.18 -3.83 -3.53
N PRO A 165 16.84 -3.51 -2.25
CA PRO A 165 16.50 -2.15 -1.85
C PRO A 165 17.68 -1.19 -2.03
N ASP A 166 17.37 0.10 -2.21
CA ASP A 166 18.41 1.14 -2.13
C ASP A 166 18.94 1.25 -0.70
N THR A 167 20.23 1.47 -0.56
CA THR A 167 20.82 1.86 0.73
C THR A 167 20.35 3.27 1.11
N PHE A 168 19.89 3.46 2.33
CA PHE A 168 19.51 4.75 2.89
C PHE A 168 19.97 4.86 4.34
N ASP A 169 20.14 6.07 4.81
CA ASP A 169 20.48 6.36 6.20
C ASP A 169 19.21 6.44 7.03
N GLY A 170 18.74 5.30 7.49
CA GLY A 170 17.49 5.15 8.25
C GLY A 170 17.46 3.82 9.00
N PRO A 171 16.42 3.60 9.83
CA PRO A 171 16.25 2.33 10.53
C PRO A 171 16.08 1.19 9.50
N PRO A 172 16.48 -0.04 9.87
CA PRO A 172 16.24 -1.19 9.00
C PRO A 172 14.74 -1.35 8.73
N PRO A 173 14.36 -1.93 7.57
CA PRO A 173 12.95 -2.18 7.28
C PRO A 173 12.32 -3.04 8.37
N THR A 174 11.08 -2.76 8.71
CA THR A 174 10.33 -3.50 9.74
C THR A 174 10.02 -4.93 9.31
N GLU A 175 10.09 -5.21 8.02
CA GLU A 175 9.80 -6.53 7.44
C GLU A 175 10.75 -6.86 6.29
N THR A 176 11.09 -8.15 6.19
CA THR A 176 11.78 -8.74 5.06
C THR A 176 11.03 -9.98 4.61
N PHE A 177 10.91 -10.17 3.31
CA PHE A 177 10.15 -11.28 2.74
C PHE A 177 11.05 -12.16 1.88
N ALA A 178 10.82 -13.48 1.90
CA ALA A 178 11.41 -14.40 0.94
C ALA A 178 10.87 -14.11 -0.48
N ARG A 179 11.64 -14.46 -1.50
CA ARG A 179 11.24 -14.27 -2.90
C ARG A 179 9.90 -14.94 -3.21
N GLU A 180 9.74 -16.17 -2.74
CA GLU A 180 8.55 -16.99 -2.95
C GLU A 180 7.31 -16.30 -2.37
N THR A 181 7.43 -15.76 -1.15
CA THR A 181 6.35 -15.00 -0.50
C THR A 181 5.97 -13.77 -1.33
N LEU A 182 6.94 -13.02 -1.84
CA LEU A 182 6.67 -11.85 -2.68
C LEU A 182 5.98 -12.21 -3.99
N LEU A 183 6.39 -13.29 -4.65
CA LEU A 183 5.75 -13.78 -5.86
C LEU A 183 4.28 -14.10 -5.60
N GLU A 184 3.98 -14.89 -4.55
CA GLU A 184 2.62 -15.24 -4.16
C GLU A 184 1.77 -14.02 -3.81
N VAL A 185 2.36 -13.05 -3.09
CA VAL A 185 1.70 -11.78 -2.75
C VAL A 185 1.33 -11.00 -3.99
N TYR A 186 2.25 -10.85 -4.93
CA TYR A 186 1.96 -10.12 -6.17
C TYR A 186 0.97 -10.85 -7.07
N GLU A 187 0.99 -12.19 -7.12
CA GLU A 187 -0.05 -12.98 -7.78
C GLU A 187 -1.44 -12.75 -7.18
N GLY A 188 -1.53 -12.61 -5.85
CA GLY A 188 -2.78 -12.27 -5.17
C GLY A 188 -3.21 -10.82 -5.39
N PHE A 189 -2.23 -9.93 -5.43
CA PHE A 189 -2.48 -8.50 -5.56
C PHE A 189 -3.03 -8.12 -6.94
N VAL A 190 -2.55 -8.75 -8.01
CA VAL A 190 -3.03 -8.47 -9.37
C VAL A 190 -4.49 -8.88 -9.60
N ASP A 191 -5.05 -9.75 -8.75
CA ASP A 191 -6.44 -10.18 -8.79
C ASP A 191 -7.39 -9.22 -8.02
N THR A 192 -6.86 -8.18 -7.36
CA THR A 192 -7.71 -7.22 -6.65
C THR A 192 -8.44 -6.28 -7.63
N SER A 193 -9.65 -5.88 -7.27
CA SER A 193 -10.46 -4.99 -8.13
C SER A 193 -9.84 -3.60 -8.26
N GLY A 194 -9.98 -3.00 -9.44
CA GLY A 194 -9.50 -1.64 -9.73
C GLY A 194 -7.98 -1.52 -9.86
N ILE A 195 -7.23 -2.62 -9.88
CA ILE A 195 -5.78 -2.59 -10.04
C ILE A 195 -5.38 -2.23 -11.49
N ALA A 196 -4.42 -1.33 -11.61
CA ALA A 196 -3.75 -0.99 -12.85
C ALA A 196 -2.25 -1.19 -12.66
N LEU A 197 -1.62 -1.93 -13.56
CA LEU A 197 -0.22 -2.29 -13.52
C LEU A 197 0.54 -1.56 -14.62
N TYR A 198 1.77 -1.14 -14.31
CA TYR A 198 2.61 -0.36 -15.21
C TYR A 198 4.01 -0.94 -15.28
N LEU A 199 4.55 -1.09 -16.48
CA LEU A 199 5.95 -1.40 -16.74
C LEU A 199 6.67 -0.15 -17.26
N ALA A 200 7.87 0.06 -16.74
CA ALA A 200 8.80 1.06 -17.23
C ALA A 200 9.84 0.39 -18.13
N ARG A 201 10.10 0.99 -19.29
CA ARG A 201 11.22 0.65 -20.16
C ARG A 201 12.16 1.84 -20.22
N ARG A 202 13.46 1.55 -20.31
CA ARG A 202 14.48 2.56 -20.58
C ARG A 202 15.41 2.04 -21.65
N SER A 203 15.50 2.79 -22.76
CA SER A 203 16.26 2.37 -23.96
C SER A 203 15.89 0.95 -24.42
N GLY A 204 14.57 0.63 -24.41
CA GLY A 204 14.01 -0.65 -24.80
C GLY A 204 14.06 -1.77 -23.73
N ALA A 205 14.93 -1.67 -22.72
CA ALA A 205 15.02 -2.65 -21.64
C ALA A 205 14.01 -2.37 -20.52
N ILE A 206 13.48 -3.43 -19.87
CA ILE A 206 12.64 -3.27 -18.69
C ILE A 206 13.47 -2.66 -17.57
N ALA A 207 12.93 -1.64 -16.94
CA ALA A 207 13.61 -0.83 -15.96
C ALA A 207 12.95 -0.83 -14.58
N GLY A 208 11.68 -1.23 -14.50
CA GLY A 208 10.91 -1.27 -13.25
C GLY A 208 9.42 -1.46 -13.48
N GLY A 209 8.67 -1.49 -12.42
CA GLY A 209 7.21 -1.60 -12.44
C GLY A 209 6.56 -0.77 -11.34
N GLY A 210 5.25 -0.68 -11.38
CA GLY A 210 4.44 -0.05 -10.35
C GLY A 210 2.97 -0.37 -10.52
N ALA A 211 2.18 -0.15 -9.46
CA ALA A 211 0.75 -0.37 -9.48
C ALA A 211 -0.01 0.85 -8.94
N ALA A 212 -1.25 1.00 -9.36
CA ALA A 212 -2.23 1.89 -8.76
C ALA A 212 -3.56 1.14 -8.63
N ARG A 213 -4.22 1.26 -7.48
CA ARG A 213 -5.58 0.77 -7.31
C ARG A 213 -6.53 1.95 -7.28
N ILE A 214 -7.56 1.89 -8.11
CA ILE A 214 -8.63 2.90 -8.15
C ILE A 214 -9.81 2.40 -7.35
N SER A 215 -10.21 3.17 -6.33
CA SER A 215 -11.35 2.90 -5.45
C SER A 215 -12.21 4.15 -5.34
N GLY A 216 -13.28 4.23 -6.14
CA GLY A 216 -14.04 5.47 -6.32
C GLY A 216 -13.13 6.60 -6.85
N GLU A 217 -13.11 7.72 -6.16
CA GLU A 217 -12.28 8.89 -6.52
C GLU A 217 -10.88 8.85 -5.88
N LEU A 218 -10.47 7.74 -5.25
CA LEU A 218 -9.18 7.56 -4.58
C LEU A 218 -8.26 6.65 -5.39
N ALA A 219 -7.02 7.07 -5.61
CA ALA A 219 -5.95 6.24 -6.15
C ALA A 219 -4.96 5.84 -5.03
N GLN A 220 -4.83 4.53 -4.76
CA GLN A 220 -3.82 3.97 -3.86
C GLN A 220 -2.61 3.52 -4.68
N LEU A 221 -1.44 4.11 -4.43
CA LEU A 221 -0.21 3.79 -5.15
C LEU A 221 0.60 2.75 -4.39
N SER A 222 1.00 1.68 -5.07
CA SER A 222 1.75 0.57 -4.47
C SER A 222 2.68 -0.11 -5.47
N GLY A 223 3.46 -1.08 -5.02
CA GLY A 223 4.26 -1.97 -5.85
C GLY A 223 5.27 -1.28 -6.77
N ALA A 224 5.73 -0.07 -6.44
CA ALA A 224 6.64 0.67 -7.32
C ALA A 224 8.09 0.35 -6.98
N ALA A 225 8.79 -0.26 -7.92
CA ALA A 225 10.20 -0.60 -7.79
C ALA A 225 10.97 -0.38 -9.09
N THR A 226 12.25 -0.01 -8.97
CA THR A 226 13.16 0.20 -10.10
C THR A 226 14.35 -0.75 -9.97
N LEU A 227 14.62 -1.50 -11.03
CA LEU A 227 15.77 -2.40 -11.10
C LEU A 227 17.08 -1.63 -10.87
N PRO A 228 18.06 -2.19 -10.14
CA PRO A 228 19.29 -1.50 -9.74
C PRO A 228 20.04 -0.80 -10.89
N ALA A 229 20.15 -1.46 -12.05
CA ALA A 229 20.82 -0.92 -13.24
C ALA A 229 20.17 0.35 -13.81
N HIS A 230 18.91 0.63 -13.45
CA HIS A 230 18.12 1.75 -13.97
C HIS A 230 17.79 2.82 -12.91
N ARG A 231 18.32 2.68 -11.69
CA ARG A 231 18.13 3.67 -10.61
C ARG A 231 18.81 5.00 -10.92
N ARG A 232 18.32 6.07 -10.30
CA ARG A 232 18.82 7.47 -10.46
C ARG A 232 18.75 7.98 -11.92
N ARG A 233 17.85 7.39 -12.72
CA ARG A 233 17.66 7.71 -14.14
C ARG A 233 16.22 8.12 -14.48
N GLY A 234 15.47 8.62 -13.49
CA GLY A 234 14.12 9.16 -13.69
C GLY A 234 12.99 8.12 -13.73
N VAL A 235 13.29 6.80 -13.76
CA VAL A 235 12.28 5.72 -13.91
C VAL A 235 11.20 5.79 -12.84
N GLN A 236 11.56 5.93 -11.57
CA GLN A 236 10.60 6.00 -10.46
C GLN A 236 9.68 7.22 -10.59
N SER A 237 10.23 8.37 -10.97
CA SER A 237 9.45 9.60 -11.16
C SER A 237 8.50 9.49 -12.36
N ALA A 238 8.94 8.87 -13.45
CA ALA A 238 8.10 8.63 -14.63
C ALA A 238 6.95 7.65 -14.31
N LEU A 239 7.23 6.54 -13.61
CA LEU A 239 6.20 5.61 -13.10
C LEU A 239 5.17 6.32 -12.21
N LEU A 240 5.63 7.22 -11.33
CA LEU A 240 4.74 7.96 -10.45
C LEU A 240 3.82 8.88 -11.27
N ARG A 241 4.38 9.69 -12.19
CA ARG A 241 3.60 10.60 -13.04
C ARG A 241 2.56 9.85 -13.89
N ALA A 242 2.96 8.76 -14.54
CA ALA A 242 2.04 7.98 -15.37
C ALA A 242 0.84 7.46 -14.57
N ARG A 243 1.06 6.94 -13.36
CA ARG A 243 -0.01 6.47 -12.49
C ARG A 243 -0.94 7.59 -12.03
N LEU A 244 -0.40 8.77 -11.73
CA LEU A 244 -1.19 9.92 -11.27
C LEU A 244 -2.03 10.51 -12.41
N VAL A 245 -1.49 10.62 -13.61
CA VAL A 245 -2.24 11.08 -14.79
C VAL A 245 -3.35 10.09 -15.16
N ASP A 246 -3.05 8.79 -15.14
CA ASP A 246 -4.06 7.75 -15.40
C ASP A 246 -5.15 7.74 -14.32
N ALA A 247 -4.81 7.86 -13.05
CA ALA A 247 -5.76 7.95 -11.95
C ALA A 247 -6.71 9.17 -12.11
N ALA A 248 -6.18 10.32 -12.45
CA ALA A 248 -6.98 11.52 -12.71
C ALA A 248 -7.92 11.33 -13.91
N ALA A 249 -7.46 10.66 -14.97
CA ALA A 249 -8.29 10.33 -16.13
C ALA A 249 -9.46 9.38 -15.79
N HIS A 250 -9.31 8.59 -14.70
CA HIS A 250 -10.38 7.74 -14.15
C HIS A 250 -11.21 8.43 -13.05
N GLY A 251 -11.09 9.75 -12.89
CA GLY A 251 -11.90 10.55 -11.98
C GLY A 251 -11.40 10.61 -10.53
N CYS A 252 -10.19 10.14 -10.24
CA CYS A 252 -9.63 10.29 -8.90
C CYS A 252 -9.31 11.76 -8.59
N ASP A 253 -9.70 12.21 -7.40
CA ASP A 253 -9.40 13.54 -6.87
C ASP A 253 -8.19 13.57 -5.96
N LEU A 254 -7.82 12.39 -5.42
CA LEU A 254 -6.74 12.19 -4.48
C LEU A 254 -5.93 10.94 -4.82
N ALA A 255 -4.62 11.06 -4.83
CA ALA A 255 -3.72 9.92 -4.79
C ALA A 255 -3.09 9.79 -3.40
N VAL A 256 -3.00 8.56 -2.88
CA VAL A 256 -2.36 8.25 -1.60
C VAL A 256 -1.29 7.19 -1.76
N VAL A 257 -0.31 7.25 -0.89
CA VAL A 257 0.76 6.26 -0.77
C VAL A 257 1.13 6.08 0.70
N THR A 258 1.37 4.85 1.11
CA THR A 258 1.89 4.52 2.44
C THR A 258 3.38 4.22 2.33
N THR A 259 4.16 4.77 3.25
CA THR A 259 5.62 4.60 3.27
C THR A 259 6.14 4.45 4.69
N GLU A 260 7.24 3.74 4.85
CA GLU A 260 8.00 3.81 6.10
C GLU A 260 8.59 5.23 6.29
N PRO A 261 8.61 5.74 7.55
CA PRO A 261 9.21 7.04 7.86
C PRO A 261 10.68 7.11 7.41
N ALA A 262 11.06 8.26 6.88
CA ALA A 262 12.40 8.56 6.36
C ALA A 262 12.88 7.69 5.18
N SER A 263 12.05 6.78 4.68
CA SER A 263 12.41 5.90 3.57
C SER A 263 12.68 6.66 2.26
N LYS A 264 13.38 5.99 1.34
CA LYS A 264 13.59 6.51 -0.02
C LYS A 264 12.29 6.69 -0.76
N SER A 265 11.30 5.82 -0.51
CA SER A 265 9.95 5.93 -1.06
C SER A 265 9.29 7.24 -0.61
N GLN A 266 9.31 7.54 0.70
CA GLN A 266 8.78 8.80 1.22
C GLN A 266 9.45 10.02 0.58
N GLN A 267 10.78 10.05 0.52
CA GLN A 267 11.52 11.14 -0.10
C GLN A 267 11.12 11.37 -1.56
N ASN A 268 10.92 10.30 -2.32
CA ASN A 268 10.55 10.38 -3.74
C ASN A 268 9.15 10.96 -3.93
N VAL A 269 8.16 10.53 -3.14
CA VAL A 269 6.80 11.03 -3.26
C VAL A 269 6.67 12.47 -2.74
N GLN A 270 7.39 12.83 -1.67
CA GLN A 270 7.43 14.22 -1.19
C GLN A 270 8.03 15.18 -2.23
N ARG A 271 9.09 14.78 -2.95
CA ARG A 271 9.63 15.57 -4.07
C ARG A 271 8.62 15.75 -5.22
N ALA A 272 7.69 14.81 -5.36
CA ALA A 272 6.60 14.90 -6.33
C ALA A 272 5.39 15.72 -5.83
N GLY A 273 5.47 16.28 -4.61
CA GLY A 273 4.45 17.16 -4.04
C GLY A 273 3.43 16.45 -3.13
N PHE A 274 3.65 15.19 -2.76
CA PHE A 274 2.83 14.54 -1.74
C PHE A 274 3.09 15.14 -0.37
N GLU A 275 2.03 15.35 0.38
CA GLU A 275 2.03 15.90 1.73
C GLU A 275 1.71 14.79 2.73
N LEU A 276 2.33 14.85 3.91
CA LEU A 276 1.99 13.95 5.00
C LEU A 276 0.57 14.27 5.49
N LEU A 277 -0.31 13.28 5.42
CA LEU A 277 -1.67 13.40 5.93
C LEU A 277 -1.75 13.00 7.40
N TYR A 278 -1.30 11.80 7.72
CA TYR A 278 -1.25 11.25 9.08
C TYR A 278 -0.29 10.06 9.12
N ALA A 279 -0.04 9.56 10.32
CA ALA A 279 0.74 8.33 10.52
C ALA A 279 -0.16 7.19 11.01
N ARG A 280 0.29 5.96 10.79
CA ARG A 280 -0.23 4.75 11.43
C ARG A 280 0.79 4.22 12.41
N ALA A 281 0.33 3.77 13.58
CA ALA A 281 1.08 2.92 14.47
C ALA A 281 0.83 1.46 14.09
N ILE A 282 1.89 0.69 13.92
CA ILE A 282 1.80 -0.74 13.64
C ILE A 282 1.89 -1.48 14.97
N LEU A 283 0.78 -2.05 15.38
CA LEU A 283 0.64 -2.78 16.63
C LEU A 283 0.59 -4.28 16.35
N ARG A 284 1.27 -5.07 17.15
CA ARG A 284 1.34 -6.52 17.02
C ARG A 284 1.02 -7.21 18.33
N ARG A 285 0.23 -8.31 18.26
CA ARG A 285 0.05 -9.27 19.35
C ARG A 285 0.52 -10.64 18.89
N ALA A 286 1.48 -11.21 19.62
CA ALA A 286 1.90 -12.59 19.41
C ALA A 286 0.79 -13.59 19.83
N PRO A 287 0.72 -14.77 19.23
CA PRO A 287 -0.23 -15.82 19.67
C PRO A 287 0.05 -16.20 21.12
N ARG A 288 -1.01 -16.56 21.83
CA ARG A 288 -0.90 -17.11 23.19
C ARG A 288 -1.00 -18.63 23.09
N CYS A 289 -0.04 -19.32 23.76
CA CYS A 289 -0.04 -20.78 23.91
C CYS A 289 -1.18 -21.22 24.83
#